data_6f4fbf650531c7e45a76b29e8a3427be
#
_entry.id   6f4fbf650531c7e45a76b29e8a3427be
#
_cell.length_a   1.000
_cell.length_b   1.000
_cell.length_c   1.000
_cell.angle_alpha   90.00
_cell.angle_beta   90.00
_cell.angle_gamma   90.00
#
_symmetry.space_group_name_H-M   'P 1'
#
loop_
_entity.id
_entity.type
_entity.pdbx_description
1 polymer ?
#
loop_
_entity_poly.entity_id
_entity_poly.type
_entity_poly.pdbx_seq_one_letter_code
_entity_poly.pdbx_strand_id
1 'polypeptide(L)'
;MAEILDRTARVSGWLRSRGEPSLMDVFRSIPVTAAMTPWRKFLAFLGPGYLIAVGYMDPGNWATSLAGGAQFGYTLLVVALLSNIMAIILQSLCARLAIATGRDLAQACRDAFARWVAWPLWLLAELAICATDLAEVIGTAIGL
;
A
#
# COMPACT_ATOMS: atom_id res chain seq x y z
N MET A 1 8.98 -33.70 19.33
CA MET A 1 8.10 -33.95 18.18
C MET A 1 6.87 -33.06 18.18
N ALA A 2 6.13 -32.93 19.30
CA ALA A 2 4.97 -32.04 19.43
C ALA A 2 5.32 -30.53 19.26
N GLU A 3 6.48 -30.11 19.75
CA GLU A 3 6.93 -28.70 19.68
C GLU A 3 7.35 -28.26 18.27
N ILE A 4 7.82 -29.19 17.44
CA ILE A 4 8.13 -28.95 16.02
C ILE A 4 6.84 -28.81 15.23
N LEU A 5 5.82 -29.64 15.54
CA LEU A 5 4.50 -29.56 14.90
C LEU A 5 3.75 -28.28 15.28
N ASP A 6 3.92 -27.77 16.51
CA ASP A 6 3.34 -26.50 16.94
C ASP A 6 4.02 -25.28 16.30
N ARG A 7 5.33 -25.35 16.03
CA ARG A 7 6.03 -24.31 15.25
C ARG A 7 5.62 -24.31 13.78
N THR A 8 5.43 -25.48 13.17
CA THR A 8 4.96 -25.57 11.78
C THR A 8 3.50 -25.12 11.64
N ALA A 9 2.66 -25.37 12.63
CA ALA A 9 1.29 -24.86 12.66
C ALA A 9 1.24 -23.33 12.83
N ARG A 10 2.13 -22.73 13.59
CA ARG A 10 2.26 -21.26 13.70
C ARG A 10 2.79 -20.61 12.43
N VAL A 11 3.73 -21.26 11.74
CA VAL A 11 4.23 -20.80 10.44
C VAL A 11 3.20 -21.01 9.33
N SER A 12 2.37 -22.06 9.40
CA SER A 12 1.29 -22.29 8.44
C SER A 12 0.12 -21.30 8.59
N GLY A 13 -0.04 -20.66 9.76
CA GLY A 13 -0.99 -19.58 9.98
C GLY A 13 -0.71 -18.32 9.13
N TRP A 14 0.52 -18.15 8.66
CA TRP A 14 0.92 -17.09 7.74
C TRP A 14 0.54 -17.38 6.29
N LEU A 15 0.50 -18.64 5.92
CA LEU A 15 0.11 -19.05 4.59
C LEU A 15 -1.41 -19.22 4.59
N ARG A 16 -2.08 -18.35 3.88
CA ARG A 16 -3.52 -18.51 3.65
C ARG A 16 -3.78 -19.86 3.02
N SER A 17 -4.78 -20.60 3.52
CA SER A 17 -5.28 -21.79 2.83
C SER A 17 -5.63 -21.39 1.40
N ARG A 18 -5.08 -22.10 0.42
CA ARG A 18 -5.34 -21.89 -1.00
C ARG A 18 -6.85 -22.03 -1.24
N GLY A 19 -7.60 -20.95 -1.26
CA GLY A 19 -9.05 -21.05 -1.53
C GLY A 19 -9.84 -19.78 -1.28
N GLU A 20 -9.45 -18.95 -0.33
CA GLU A 20 -10.23 -17.74 -0.05
C GLU A 20 -9.43 -16.46 -0.37
N PRO A 21 -9.89 -15.64 -1.34
CA PRO A 21 -9.29 -14.34 -1.62
C PRO A 21 -9.44 -13.40 -0.42
N SER A 22 -8.42 -12.60 -0.11
CA SER A 22 -8.47 -11.64 1.00
C SER A 22 -9.44 -10.50 0.74
N LEU A 23 -9.60 -10.14 -0.52
CA LEU A 23 -10.53 -9.14 -1.03
C LEU A 23 -11.31 -9.78 -2.18
N MET A 24 -12.52 -10.24 -1.92
CA MET A 24 -13.34 -10.97 -2.90
C MET A 24 -13.59 -10.14 -4.16
N ASP A 25 -13.87 -8.85 -3.99
CA ASP A 25 -14.21 -7.93 -5.09
C ASP A 25 -13.03 -7.59 -5.99
N VAL A 26 -11.79 -7.70 -5.48
CA VAL A 26 -10.57 -7.37 -6.22
C VAL A 26 -9.89 -8.61 -6.82
N PHE A 27 -10.20 -9.78 -6.28
CA PHE A 27 -9.58 -11.03 -6.71
C PHE A 27 -10.00 -11.39 -8.13
N ARG A 28 -9.01 -11.48 -9.05
CA ARG A 28 -9.22 -11.74 -10.49
C ARG A 28 -10.11 -10.69 -11.21
N SER A 29 -10.18 -9.48 -10.68
CA SER A 29 -10.88 -8.37 -11.34
C SER A 29 -10.31 -8.04 -12.73
N ILE A 30 -9.02 -8.31 -12.95
CA ILE A 30 -8.36 -8.15 -14.24
C ILE A 30 -8.14 -9.54 -14.84
N PRO A 31 -8.84 -9.92 -15.91
CA PRO A 31 -8.66 -11.23 -16.55
C PRO A 31 -7.32 -11.27 -17.32
N VAL A 32 -6.31 -11.88 -16.71
CA VAL A 32 -5.02 -12.11 -17.35
C VAL A 32 -4.86 -13.60 -17.64
N THR A 33 -4.81 -13.96 -18.92
CA THR A 33 -4.55 -15.34 -19.34
C THR A 33 -3.07 -15.51 -19.70
N ALA A 34 -2.56 -16.74 -19.55
CA ALA A 34 -1.17 -17.07 -19.90
C ALA A 34 -0.86 -16.80 -21.38
N ALA A 35 -1.87 -16.95 -22.26
CA ALA A 35 -1.78 -16.73 -23.70
C ALA A 35 -1.73 -15.25 -24.13
N MET A 36 -1.94 -14.29 -23.22
CA MET A 36 -1.88 -12.87 -23.56
C MET A 36 -0.45 -12.42 -23.85
N THR A 37 -0.28 -11.65 -24.92
CA THR A 37 0.99 -11.00 -25.23
C THR A 37 1.37 -9.99 -24.11
N PRO A 38 2.66 -9.71 -23.88
CA PRO A 38 3.09 -8.75 -22.87
C PRO A 38 2.43 -7.39 -23.01
N TRP A 39 2.22 -6.92 -24.24
CA TRP A 39 1.57 -5.65 -24.53
C TRP A 39 0.08 -5.63 -24.10
N ARG A 40 -0.65 -6.71 -24.35
CA ARG A 40 -2.04 -6.83 -23.89
C ARG A 40 -2.15 -6.91 -22.38
N LYS A 41 -1.20 -7.58 -21.71
CA LYS A 41 -1.10 -7.58 -20.25
C LYS A 41 -0.87 -6.17 -19.72
N PHE A 42 0.07 -5.44 -20.31
CA PHE A 42 0.34 -4.04 -19.94
C PHE A 42 -0.92 -3.17 -20.07
N LEU A 43 -1.64 -3.27 -21.19
CA LEU A 43 -2.88 -2.51 -21.41
C LEU A 43 -3.99 -2.89 -20.42
N ALA A 44 -4.10 -4.16 -20.02
CA ALA A 44 -5.07 -4.60 -19.03
C ALA A 44 -4.83 -3.97 -17.65
N PHE A 45 -3.56 -3.73 -17.28
CA PHE A 45 -3.20 -3.07 -16.02
C PHE A 45 -3.15 -1.54 -16.12
N LEU A 46 -3.16 -0.98 -17.32
CA LEU A 46 -3.04 0.47 -17.53
C LEU A 46 -4.19 1.23 -16.88
N GLY A 47 -5.43 0.75 -17.01
CA GLY A 47 -6.61 1.38 -16.43
C GLY A 47 -6.54 1.47 -14.91
N PRO A 48 -6.43 0.35 -14.18
CA PRO A 48 -6.26 0.34 -12.75
C PRO A 48 -5.00 1.08 -12.26
N GLY A 49 -3.88 0.95 -12.99
CA GLY A 49 -2.65 1.68 -12.70
C GLY A 49 -2.83 3.19 -12.80
N TYR A 50 -3.58 3.66 -13.81
CA TYR A 50 -3.90 5.07 -13.99
C TYR A 50 -4.80 5.59 -12.85
N LEU A 51 -5.82 4.83 -12.46
CA LEU A 51 -6.69 5.20 -11.33
C LEU A 51 -5.91 5.36 -10.02
N ILE A 52 -4.97 4.44 -9.75
CA ILE A 52 -4.10 4.54 -8.58
C ILE A 52 -3.20 5.78 -8.69
N ALA A 53 -2.62 6.05 -9.86
CA ALA A 53 -1.77 7.22 -10.07
C ALA A 53 -2.52 8.53 -9.86
N VAL A 54 -3.78 8.61 -10.30
CA VAL A 54 -4.65 9.79 -10.08
C VAL A 54 -4.97 9.96 -8.59
N GLY A 55 -5.13 8.87 -7.83
CA GLY A 55 -5.35 8.92 -6.38
C GLY A 55 -4.21 9.56 -5.60
N TYR A 56 -2.98 9.60 -6.14
CA TYR A 56 -1.86 10.35 -5.55
C TYR A 56 -1.88 11.85 -5.83
N MET A 57 -2.77 12.31 -6.72
CA MET A 57 -2.90 13.73 -7.07
C MET A 57 -3.96 14.41 -6.18
N ASP A 58 -3.85 14.24 -4.88
CA ASP A 58 -4.77 14.84 -3.93
C ASP A 58 -4.48 16.34 -3.69
N PRO A 59 -5.48 17.10 -3.27
CA PRO A 59 -5.33 18.54 -3.01
C PRO A 59 -4.33 18.85 -1.91
N GLY A 60 -4.18 18.00 -0.90
CA GLY A 60 -3.24 18.17 0.21
C GLY A 60 -1.78 18.10 -0.28
N ASN A 61 -1.46 17.12 -1.12
CA ASN A 61 -0.13 17.00 -1.74
C ASN A 61 0.19 18.19 -2.65
N TRP A 62 -0.78 18.68 -3.39
CA TRP A 62 -0.60 19.87 -4.22
C TRP A 62 -0.31 21.12 -3.38
N ALA A 63 -1.10 21.39 -2.34
CA ALA A 63 -0.92 22.54 -1.47
C ALA A 63 0.46 22.52 -0.78
N THR A 64 0.85 21.39 -0.24
CA THR A 64 2.16 21.22 0.43
C THR A 64 3.33 21.33 -0.54
N SER A 65 3.21 20.77 -1.75
CA SER A 65 4.24 20.84 -2.78
C SER A 65 4.44 22.27 -3.30
N LEU A 66 3.36 23.01 -3.52
CA LEU A 66 3.41 24.42 -3.92
C LEU A 66 4.02 25.30 -2.83
N ALA A 67 3.57 25.13 -1.57
CA ALA A 67 4.13 25.89 -0.44
C ALA A 67 5.62 25.57 -0.23
N GLY A 68 6.00 24.29 -0.28
CA GLY A 68 7.39 23.87 -0.18
C GLY A 68 8.26 24.40 -1.32
N GLY A 69 7.77 24.36 -2.55
CA GLY A 69 8.45 24.93 -3.72
C GLY A 69 8.62 26.44 -3.65
N ALA A 70 7.59 27.16 -3.18
CA ALA A 70 7.64 28.59 -3.00
C ALA A 70 8.65 29.02 -1.92
N GLN A 71 8.75 28.24 -0.82
CA GLN A 71 9.63 28.56 0.31
C GLN A 71 11.08 28.11 0.11
N PHE A 72 11.29 26.92 -0.45
CA PHE A 72 12.60 26.29 -0.54
C PHE A 72 13.15 26.15 -1.97
N GLY A 73 12.40 26.57 -2.97
CA GLY A 73 12.77 26.42 -4.37
C GLY A 73 13.00 24.96 -4.73
N TYR A 74 14.12 24.67 -5.41
CA TYR A 74 14.45 23.32 -5.88
C TYR A 74 15.16 22.43 -4.84
N THR A 75 15.44 22.94 -3.64
CA THR A 75 16.20 22.20 -2.62
C THR A 75 15.50 20.91 -2.21
N LEU A 76 14.17 20.92 -2.17
CA LEU A 76 13.37 19.74 -1.79
C LEU A 76 13.27 18.68 -2.89
N LEU A 77 13.72 18.93 -4.12
CA LEU A 77 13.67 17.93 -5.19
C LEU A 77 14.47 16.67 -4.86
N VAL A 78 15.60 16.81 -4.19
CA VAL A 78 16.42 15.67 -3.76
C VAL A 78 15.64 14.82 -2.75
N VAL A 79 14.98 15.46 -1.80
CA VAL A 79 14.14 14.76 -0.80
C VAL A 79 12.98 14.06 -1.49
N ALA A 80 12.31 14.73 -2.41
CA ALA A 80 11.22 14.14 -3.20
C ALA A 80 11.69 12.93 -4.02
N LEU A 81 12.86 13.01 -4.65
CA LEU A 81 13.46 11.91 -5.40
C LEU A 81 13.74 10.70 -4.51
N LEU A 82 14.40 10.92 -3.37
CA LEU A 82 14.71 9.84 -2.41
C LEU A 82 13.44 9.21 -1.86
N SER A 83 12.44 10.02 -1.49
CA SER A 83 11.15 9.54 -1.00
C SER A 83 10.42 8.68 -2.05
N ASN A 84 10.45 9.08 -3.32
CA ASN A 84 9.88 8.30 -4.41
C ASN A 84 10.59 6.95 -4.59
N ILE A 85 11.93 6.91 -4.55
CA ILE A 85 12.68 5.65 -4.63
C ILE A 85 12.31 4.73 -3.46
N MET A 86 12.25 5.27 -2.23
CA MET A 86 11.82 4.51 -1.05
C MET A 86 10.39 3.98 -1.21
N ALA A 87 9.47 4.81 -1.70
CA ALA A 87 8.08 4.41 -1.94
C ALA A 87 8.00 3.26 -2.95
N ILE A 88 8.73 3.32 -4.07
CA ILE A 88 8.77 2.24 -5.07
C ILE A 88 9.25 0.92 -4.44
N ILE A 89 10.32 0.95 -3.65
CA ILE A 89 10.85 -0.23 -2.97
C ILE A 89 9.82 -0.79 -1.99
N LEU A 90 9.28 0.04 -1.10
CA LEU A 90 8.34 -0.41 -0.07
C LEU A 90 7.04 -0.93 -0.67
N GLN A 91 6.47 -0.26 -1.67
CA GLN A 91 5.26 -0.70 -2.36
C GLN A 91 5.49 -2.02 -3.11
N SER A 92 6.65 -2.19 -3.75
CA SER A 92 6.98 -3.47 -4.42
C SER A 92 7.12 -4.62 -3.42
N LEU A 93 7.66 -4.38 -2.22
CA LEU A 93 7.74 -5.37 -1.15
C LEU A 93 6.34 -5.72 -0.60
N CYS A 94 5.46 -4.73 -0.40
CA CYS A 94 4.08 -4.96 0.00
C CYS A 94 3.31 -5.79 -1.03
N ALA A 95 3.48 -5.49 -2.33
CA ALA A 95 2.86 -6.25 -3.40
C ALA A 95 3.36 -7.71 -3.43
N ARG A 96 4.67 -7.93 -3.27
CA ARG A 96 5.25 -9.27 -3.16
C ARG A 96 4.73 -10.03 -1.95
N LEU A 97 4.61 -9.37 -0.79
CA LEU A 97 4.03 -9.94 0.41
C LEU A 97 2.58 -10.39 0.15
N ALA A 98 1.76 -9.52 -0.45
CA ALA A 98 0.38 -9.83 -0.76
C ALA A 98 0.24 -11.02 -1.73
N ILE A 99 1.08 -11.09 -2.78
CA ILE A 99 1.09 -12.20 -3.74
C ILE A 99 1.54 -13.51 -3.07
N ALA A 100 2.57 -13.46 -2.22
CA ALA A 100 3.13 -14.64 -1.60
C ALA A 100 2.24 -15.20 -0.48
N THR A 101 1.61 -14.33 0.32
CA THR A 101 0.86 -14.72 1.51
C THR A 101 -0.66 -14.69 1.31
N GLY A 102 -1.16 -14.00 0.29
CA GLY A 102 -2.58 -13.70 0.10
C GLY A 102 -3.14 -12.74 1.15
N ARG A 103 -2.29 -12.01 1.89
CA ARG A 103 -2.64 -11.07 2.96
C ARG A 103 -2.09 -9.70 2.66
N ASP A 104 -2.82 -8.68 3.09
CA ASP A 104 -2.31 -7.31 3.10
C ASP A 104 -1.31 -7.09 4.26
N LEU A 105 -0.61 -5.95 4.22
CA LEU A 105 0.40 -5.62 5.22
C LEU A 105 -0.19 -5.51 6.63
N ALA A 106 -1.38 -4.95 6.79
CA ALA A 106 -2.04 -4.78 8.08
C ALA A 106 -2.40 -6.14 8.71
N GLN A 107 -2.94 -7.05 7.90
CA GLN A 107 -3.22 -8.43 8.31
C GLN A 107 -1.92 -9.17 8.69
N ALA A 108 -0.86 -9.02 7.89
CA ALA A 108 0.43 -9.62 8.18
C ALA A 108 1.03 -9.09 9.48
N CYS A 109 0.97 -7.79 9.73
CA CYS A 109 1.42 -7.18 10.98
C CYS A 109 0.60 -7.68 12.19
N ARG A 110 -0.72 -7.73 12.07
CA ARG A 110 -1.60 -8.25 13.13
C ARG A 110 -1.25 -9.67 13.54
N ASP A 111 -0.92 -10.50 12.56
CA ASP A 111 -0.63 -11.92 12.80
C ASP A 111 0.82 -12.16 13.26
N ALA A 112 1.75 -11.26 12.89
CA ALA A 112 3.16 -11.35 13.26
C ALA A 112 3.45 -10.83 14.66
N PHE A 113 2.81 -9.75 15.03
CA PHE A 113 3.11 -9.05 16.27
C PHE A 113 2.19 -9.49 17.41
N ALA A 114 2.74 -9.41 18.64
CA ALA A 114 1.95 -9.61 19.85
C ALA A 114 0.86 -8.52 19.95
N ARG A 115 -0.26 -8.84 20.58
CA ARG A 115 -1.41 -7.90 20.72
C ARG A 115 -1.03 -6.54 21.28
N TRP A 116 -0.13 -6.49 22.22
CA TRP A 116 0.33 -5.24 22.85
C TRP A 116 1.12 -4.35 21.87
N VAL A 117 1.70 -4.89 20.79
CA VAL A 117 2.34 -4.14 19.70
C VAL A 117 1.32 -3.80 18.61
N ALA A 118 0.39 -4.71 18.31
CA ALA A 118 -0.60 -4.52 17.27
C ALA A 118 -1.55 -3.34 17.57
N TRP A 119 -1.95 -3.15 18.84
CA TRP A 119 -2.80 -2.03 19.25
C TRP A 119 -2.19 -0.64 19.03
N PRO A 120 -0.95 -0.36 19.50
CA PRO A 120 -0.29 0.90 19.17
C PRO A 120 -0.09 1.14 17.67
N LEU A 121 0.26 0.10 16.90
CA LEU A 121 0.40 0.19 15.45
C LEU A 121 -0.92 0.55 14.78
N TRP A 122 -2.01 -0.07 15.22
CA TRP A 122 -3.35 0.28 14.73
C TRP A 122 -3.71 1.72 15.06
N LEU A 123 -3.51 2.15 16.30
CA LEU A 123 -3.78 3.53 16.71
C LEU A 123 -2.97 4.56 15.90
N LEU A 124 -1.69 4.28 15.65
CA LEU A 124 -0.84 5.11 14.81
C LEU A 124 -1.35 5.17 13.37
N ALA A 125 -1.81 4.06 12.82
CA ALA A 125 -2.41 4.01 11.49
C ALA A 125 -3.69 4.85 11.40
N GLU A 126 -4.58 4.75 12.39
CA GLU A 126 -5.81 5.57 12.47
C GLU A 126 -5.49 7.06 12.57
N LEU A 127 -4.52 7.44 13.41
CA LEU A 127 -4.09 8.83 13.51
C LEU A 127 -3.49 9.34 12.20
N ALA A 128 -2.71 8.50 11.50
CA ALA A 128 -2.15 8.86 10.19
C ALA A 128 -3.26 9.06 9.14
N ILE A 129 -4.27 8.19 9.10
CA ILE A 129 -5.42 8.31 8.20
C ILE A 129 -6.18 9.62 8.50
N CYS A 130 -6.53 9.88 9.76
CA CYS A 130 -7.19 11.12 10.15
C CYS A 130 -6.39 12.37 9.76
N ALA A 131 -5.07 12.33 9.92
CA ALA A 131 -4.19 13.44 9.53
C ALA A 131 -4.18 13.64 8.00
N THR A 132 -4.21 12.56 7.22
CA THR A 132 -4.30 12.62 5.76
C THR A 132 -5.63 13.21 5.31
N ASP A 133 -6.75 12.74 5.85
CA ASP A 133 -8.08 13.25 5.55
C ASP A 133 -8.19 14.77 5.86
N LEU A 134 -7.63 15.18 7.00
CA LEU A 134 -7.58 16.59 7.37
C LEU A 134 -6.75 17.42 6.37
N ALA A 135 -5.61 16.88 5.92
CA ALA A 135 -4.76 17.55 4.94
C ALA A 135 -5.47 17.69 3.58
N GLU A 136 -6.26 16.71 3.17
CA GLU A 136 -7.07 16.78 1.93
C GLU A 136 -8.15 17.85 2.01
N VAL A 137 -8.87 17.93 3.15
CA VAL A 137 -9.90 18.95 3.37
C VAL A 137 -9.28 20.34 3.35
N ILE A 138 -8.17 20.56 4.06
CA ILE A 138 -7.47 21.85 4.11
C ILE A 138 -6.92 22.19 2.72
N GLY A 139 -6.30 21.24 2.03
CA GLY A 139 -5.77 21.43 0.68
C GLY A 139 -6.84 21.83 -0.32
N THR A 140 -8.01 21.21 -0.25
CA THR A 140 -9.17 21.57 -1.07
C THR A 140 -9.66 23.00 -0.75
N ALA A 141 -9.74 23.37 0.54
CA ALA A 141 -10.15 24.70 0.95
C ALA A 141 -9.17 25.81 0.52
N ILE A 142 -7.89 25.50 0.40
CA ILE A 142 -6.87 26.45 -0.10
C ILE A 142 -6.95 26.59 -1.63
N GLY A 143 -7.36 25.52 -2.33
CA GLY A 143 -7.45 25.49 -3.80
C GLY A 143 -8.71 26.14 -4.37
N LEU A 144 -9.74 26.40 -3.55
CA LEU A 144 -11.00 27.09 -3.89
C LEU A 144 -10.91 28.58 -3.65
#